data_5e06d806acd301ff1f2baba2100293e0
#
_entry.id   5e06d806acd301ff1f2baba2100293e0
#
_cell.length_a   1.000
_cell.length_b   1.000
_cell.length_c   1.000
_cell.angle_alpha   90.00
_cell.angle_beta   90.00
_cell.angle_gamma   90.00
#
_symmetry.space_group_name_H-M   'P 1'
#
loop_
_entity.id
_entity.type
_entity.pdbx_description
1 polymer ?
#
loop_
_entity_poly.entity_id
_entity_poly.type
_entity_poly.pdbx_seq_one_letter_code
_entity_poly.pdbx_strand_id
1 'polypeptide(L)'
;MLRAGERLDVTFADEPGWHYYAVLSGANQFKEDRLSIVSEFELFCPDPYAYGPIQSGSNVRLTYAHEVLPHKIDLTAQGSDNIELSNGRDRLVLNGSYSSGQTVRIDYQPEQVVVSRDGLNVNSDLARFSYPESFYLRDGDNITVQNARLSTLEWRDRKL
;
A
#
# COMPACT_ATOMS: atom_id res chain seq x y z
N MET A 1 -0.89 -18.69 18.52
CA MET A 1 -2.32 -18.94 18.82
C MET A 1 -3.11 -17.94 17.98
N LEU A 2 -3.90 -18.41 17.01
CA LEU A 2 -4.74 -17.54 16.17
C LEU A 2 -5.85 -16.94 17.03
N ARG A 3 -6.05 -15.63 16.94
CA ARG A 3 -7.12 -14.93 17.64
C ARG A 3 -8.24 -14.58 16.67
N ALA A 4 -9.49 -14.76 17.10
CA ALA A 4 -10.65 -14.34 16.32
C ALA A 4 -10.58 -12.81 16.08
N GLY A 5 -10.79 -12.38 14.81
CA GLY A 5 -10.75 -10.98 14.42
C GLY A 5 -9.34 -10.43 14.09
N GLU A 6 -8.29 -11.21 14.28
CA GLU A 6 -6.95 -10.83 13.83
C GLU A 6 -6.85 -10.99 12.30
N ARG A 7 -6.29 -9.98 11.63
CA ARG A 7 -6.03 -10.03 10.18
C ARG A 7 -4.87 -10.96 9.91
N LEU A 8 -5.11 -11.97 9.11
CA LEU A 8 -4.15 -12.97 8.69
C LEU A 8 -3.69 -12.67 7.27
N ASP A 9 -2.39 -12.81 7.02
CA ASP A 9 -1.80 -12.84 5.69
C ASP A 9 -1.71 -14.32 5.25
N VAL A 10 -2.50 -14.68 4.24
CA VAL A 10 -2.64 -16.05 3.75
C VAL A 10 -2.03 -16.14 2.36
N THR A 11 -1.18 -17.15 2.16
CA THR A 11 -0.59 -17.47 0.86
C THR A 11 -0.88 -18.92 0.52
N PHE A 12 -1.10 -19.20 -0.77
CA PHE A 12 -1.32 -20.55 -1.27
C PHE A 12 -0.12 -21.04 -2.08
N ALA A 13 0.20 -22.32 -1.95
CA ALA A 13 1.37 -22.92 -2.61
C ALA A 13 1.25 -22.96 -4.14
N ASP A 14 0.04 -23.00 -4.67
CA ASP A 14 -0.29 -22.96 -6.10
C ASP A 14 -0.35 -21.54 -6.68
N GLU A 15 -0.35 -20.52 -5.80
CA GLU A 15 -0.31 -19.09 -6.18
C GLU A 15 0.86 -18.38 -5.49
N PRO A 16 2.10 -18.73 -5.76
CA PRO A 16 3.26 -18.19 -5.06
C PRO A 16 3.38 -16.66 -5.27
N GLY A 17 3.59 -15.93 -4.18
CA GLY A 17 3.75 -14.47 -4.19
C GLY A 17 2.45 -13.68 -4.17
N TRP A 18 1.28 -14.35 -4.16
CA TRP A 18 0.00 -13.70 -3.93
C TRP A 18 -0.44 -13.82 -2.47
N HIS A 19 -0.93 -12.72 -1.91
CA HIS A 19 -1.32 -12.56 -0.53
C HIS A 19 -2.80 -12.25 -0.43
N TYR A 20 -3.51 -13.00 0.39
CA TYR A 20 -4.91 -12.78 0.72
C TYR A 20 -5.02 -12.34 2.17
N TYR A 21 -5.81 -11.33 2.43
CA TYR A 21 -6.04 -10.86 3.79
C TYR A 21 -7.36 -11.40 4.32
N ALA A 22 -7.27 -12.25 5.31
CA ALA A 22 -8.41 -12.96 5.88
C ALA A 22 -8.53 -12.72 7.39
N VAL A 23 -9.70 -12.97 7.92
CA VAL A 23 -9.96 -13.08 9.35
C VAL A 23 -10.52 -14.46 9.68
N LEU A 24 -10.18 -15.00 10.82
CA LEU A 24 -10.72 -16.25 11.29
C LEU A 24 -12.19 -16.02 11.67
N SER A 25 -13.13 -16.62 10.93
CA SER A 25 -14.58 -16.49 11.16
C SER A 25 -15.13 -17.61 12.02
N GLY A 26 -14.51 -18.78 12.01
CA GLY A 26 -14.92 -19.94 12.81
C GLY A 26 -13.82 -20.97 12.93
N ALA A 27 -13.83 -21.69 14.03
CA ALA A 27 -13.02 -22.90 14.21
C ALA A 27 -13.94 -24.03 14.63
N ASN A 28 -14.00 -25.08 13.83
CA ASN A 28 -14.77 -26.27 14.15
C ASN A 28 -14.00 -27.17 15.12
N GLN A 29 -14.71 -28.07 15.76
CA GLN A 29 -14.17 -28.97 16.77
C GLN A 29 -13.00 -29.80 16.24
N PHE A 30 -11.99 -29.96 17.06
CA PHE A 30 -10.92 -30.92 16.80
C PHE A 30 -11.48 -32.34 16.79
N LYS A 31 -11.23 -33.08 15.75
CA LYS A 31 -11.44 -34.52 15.72
C LYS A 31 -10.09 -35.18 15.98
N GLU A 32 -9.99 -35.83 17.13
CA GLU A 32 -8.85 -36.69 17.44
C GLU A 32 -9.15 -38.10 16.95
N ASP A 33 -8.32 -38.64 16.08
CA ASP A 33 -8.22 -40.06 15.79
C ASP A 33 -6.87 -40.56 16.31
N ARG A 34 -6.71 -41.87 16.49
CA ARG A 34 -5.53 -42.48 17.14
C ARG A 34 -4.17 -42.06 16.57
N LEU A 35 -4.11 -41.56 15.34
CA LEU A 35 -2.89 -41.24 14.62
C LEU A 35 -2.90 -39.86 13.96
N SER A 36 -4.00 -39.09 14.05
CA SER A 36 -4.11 -37.76 13.43
C SER A 36 -5.03 -36.84 14.19
N ILE A 37 -4.70 -35.55 14.19
CA ILE A 37 -5.59 -34.48 14.63
C ILE A 37 -6.01 -33.71 13.38
N VAL A 38 -7.31 -33.69 13.08
CA VAL A 38 -7.88 -32.92 11.99
C VAL A 38 -8.65 -31.76 12.58
N SER A 39 -8.36 -30.56 12.11
CA SER A 39 -9.04 -29.33 12.49
C SER A 39 -9.51 -28.61 11.22
N GLU A 40 -10.75 -28.17 11.21
CA GLU A 40 -11.30 -27.32 10.17
C GLU A 40 -11.46 -25.92 10.73
N PHE A 41 -11.04 -24.93 9.97
CA PHE A 41 -11.26 -23.52 10.28
C PHE A 41 -11.74 -22.78 9.04
N GLU A 42 -12.55 -21.77 9.25
CA GLU A 42 -13.11 -20.94 8.21
C GLU A 42 -12.44 -19.58 8.23
N LEU A 43 -11.96 -19.19 7.06
CA LEU A 43 -11.37 -17.88 6.82
C LEU A 43 -12.35 -17.05 5.99
N PHE A 44 -12.62 -15.85 6.45
CA PHE A 44 -13.37 -14.85 5.72
C PHE A 44 -12.42 -13.78 5.18
N CYS A 45 -12.45 -13.54 3.88
CA CYS A 45 -11.69 -12.48 3.22
C CYS A 45 -12.61 -11.26 3.04
N PRO A 46 -12.55 -10.26 3.90
CA PRO A 46 -13.38 -9.05 3.76
C PRO A 46 -13.00 -8.24 2.52
N ASP A 47 -11.75 -8.33 2.12
CA ASP A 47 -11.24 -7.76 0.86
C ASP A 47 -11.14 -8.90 -0.18
N PRO A 48 -11.89 -8.85 -1.29
CA PRO A 48 -11.92 -9.93 -2.26
C PRO A 48 -10.66 -10.03 -3.12
N TYR A 49 -9.71 -9.11 -2.96
CA TYR A 49 -8.51 -9.06 -3.79
C TYR A 49 -7.35 -9.87 -3.22
N ALA A 50 -6.64 -10.57 -4.10
CA ALA A 50 -5.30 -11.03 -3.86
C ALA A 50 -4.30 -9.93 -4.26
N TYR A 51 -3.29 -9.72 -3.44
CA TYR A 51 -2.24 -8.72 -3.65
C TYR A 51 -0.95 -9.40 -4.08
N GLY A 52 -0.40 -8.96 -5.21
CA GLY A 52 0.88 -9.44 -5.73
C GLY A 52 2.08 -8.95 -4.89
N PRO A 53 3.28 -9.33 -5.29
CA PRO A 53 4.51 -8.86 -4.65
C PRO A 53 4.64 -7.35 -4.81
N ILE A 54 5.37 -6.72 -3.87
CA ILE A 54 5.72 -5.30 -3.98
C ILE A 54 6.62 -5.13 -5.21
N GLN A 55 6.20 -4.24 -6.09
CA GLN A 55 6.96 -3.77 -7.23
C GLN A 55 7.50 -2.37 -6.94
N SER A 56 8.61 -2.01 -7.56
CA SER A 56 9.17 -0.67 -7.45
C SER A 56 9.76 -0.22 -8.78
N GLY A 57 9.69 1.09 -9.04
CA GLY A 57 10.22 1.65 -10.28
C GLY A 57 9.71 3.06 -10.57
N SER A 58 10.10 3.60 -11.70
CA SER A 58 9.62 4.90 -12.20
C SER A 58 8.43 4.78 -13.16
N ASN A 59 8.19 3.60 -13.71
CA ASN A 59 7.11 3.30 -14.64
C ASN A 59 6.26 2.18 -14.05
N VAL A 60 5.00 2.48 -13.80
CA VAL A 60 4.05 1.55 -13.20
C VAL A 60 3.70 0.44 -14.19
N ARG A 61 3.71 -0.81 -13.73
CA ARG A 61 3.27 -1.97 -14.50
C ARG A 61 2.21 -2.71 -13.72
N LEU A 62 1.03 -2.84 -14.33
CA LEU A 62 -0.10 -3.61 -13.81
C LEU A 62 -0.50 -4.64 -14.87
N THR A 63 -0.76 -5.87 -14.42
CA THR A 63 -1.18 -6.98 -15.29
C THR A 63 -2.66 -7.30 -15.11
N TYR A 64 -3.13 -7.19 -13.88
CA TYR A 64 -4.47 -7.63 -13.52
C TYR A 64 -5.37 -6.46 -13.11
N ALA A 65 -4.90 -5.54 -12.30
CA ALA A 65 -5.68 -4.41 -11.85
C ALA A 65 -5.78 -3.32 -12.93
N HIS A 66 -6.93 -2.66 -13.02
CA HIS A 66 -7.07 -1.45 -13.81
C HIS A 66 -6.33 -0.26 -13.16
N GLU A 67 -6.40 -0.19 -11.85
CA GLU A 67 -5.73 0.84 -11.05
C GLU A 67 -5.47 0.35 -9.63
N VAL A 68 -4.42 0.84 -9.00
CA VAL A 68 -4.04 0.54 -7.61
C VAL A 68 -3.59 1.80 -6.90
N LEU A 69 -3.77 1.86 -5.58
CA LEU A 69 -3.08 2.87 -4.78
C LEU A 69 -1.58 2.55 -4.68
N PRO A 70 -0.71 3.54 -4.58
CA PRO A 70 0.68 3.30 -4.20
C PRO A 70 0.75 2.52 -2.89
N HIS A 71 1.81 1.75 -2.70
CA HIS A 71 2.14 1.20 -1.40
C HIS A 71 2.95 2.22 -0.59
N LYS A 72 3.92 2.84 -1.27
CA LYS A 72 4.79 3.85 -0.67
C LYS A 72 5.38 4.77 -1.74
N ILE A 73 5.54 6.05 -1.41
CA ILE A 73 6.26 7.02 -2.23
C ILE A 73 7.30 7.70 -1.35
N ASP A 74 8.58 7.56 -1.69
CA ASP A 74 9.68 8.28 -1.05
C ASP A 74 10.22 9.37 -1.97
N LEU A 75 10.37 10.55 -1.41
CA LEU A 75 10.87 11.75 -2.09
C LEU A 75 12.07 12.31 -1.35
N THR A 76 12.99 12.90 -2.10
CA THR A 76 14.07 13.72 -1.54
C THR A 76 13.84 15.18 -1.94
N ALA A 77 13.58 16.03 -0.96
CA ALA A 77 13.31 17.46 -1.17
C ALA A 77 14.52 18.19 -1.77
N GLN A 78 14.26 19.21 -2.58
CA GLN A 78 15.28 20.04 -3.22
C GLN A 78 15.40 21.46 -2.63
N GLY A 79 14.69 21.71 -1.51
CA GLY A 79 14.66 23.01 -0.83
C GLY A 79 13.58 23.93 -1.43
N SER A 80 12.37 23.85 -0.86
CA SER A 80 11.22 24.64 -1.31
C SER A 80 10.12 24.68 -0.26
N ASP A 81 9.12 25.55 -0.46
CA ASP A 81 7.95 25.67 0.40
C ASP A 81 6.80 24.75 -0.01
N ASN A 82 6.96 23.98 -1.09
CA ASN A 82 6.00 22.98 -1.50
C ASN A 82 6.66 21.85 -2.30
N ILE A 83 6.01 20.69 -2.31
CA ILE A 83 6.35 19.57 -3.18
C ILE A 83 5.07 19.18 -3.92
N GLU A 84 5.18 18.92 -5.21
CA GLU A 84 4.07 18.50 -6.04
C GLU A 84 4.37 17.18 -6.74
N LEU A 85 3.40 16.23 -6.68
CA LEU A 85 3.43 14.97 -7.43
C LEU A 85 2.24 14.93 -8.38
N SER A 86 2.43 14.37 -9.57
CA SER A 86 1.34 14.11 -10.50
C SER A 86 1.57 12.81 -11.27
N ASN A 87 0.49 12.06 -11.48
CA ASN A 87 0.42 10.91 -12.38
C ASN A 87 -0.19 11.29 -13.75
N GLY A 88 -0.34 12.60 -14.03
CA GLY A 88 -0.96 13.13 -15.25
C GLY A 88 -2.49 13.29 -15.17
N ARG A 89 -3.15 12.71 -14.16
CA ARG A 89 -4.60 12.84 -13.90
C ARG A 89 -4.85 13.50 -12.56
N ASP A 90 -4.18 13.00 -11.54
CA ASP A 90 -4.31 13.46 -10.16
C ASP A 90 -3.04 14.21 -9.75
N ARG A 91 -3.21 15.04 -8.74
CA ARG A 91 -2.13 15.87 -8.22
C ARG A 91 -2.16 15.87 -6.70
N LEU A 92 -1.01 15.60 -6.10
CA LEU A 92 -0.79 15.76 -4.67
C LEU A 92 0.15 16.96 -4.44
N VAL A 93 -0.23 17.83 -3.54
CA VAL A 93 0.58 19.00 -3.15
C VAL A 93 0.79 18.95 -1.65
N LEU A 94 2.04 19.03 -1.25
CA LEU A 94 2.46 19.16 0.13
C LEU A 94 2.97 20.60 0.33
N ASN A 95 2.33 21.36 1.19
CA ASN A 95 2.71 22.74 1.55
C ASN A 95 3.48 22.71 2.87
N GLY A 96 4.75 23.09 2.84
CA GLY A 96 5.58 23.10 4.02
C GLY A 96 7.00 23.50 3.66
N SER A 97 7.77 23.96 4.62
CA SER A 97 9.17 24.30 4.37
C SER A 97 10.02 23.04 4.38
N TYR A 98 10.58 22.70 3.22
CA TYR A 98 11.40 21.50 2.99
C TYR A 98 12.84 21.92 2.70
N SER A 99 13.76 21.51 3.55
CA SER A 99 15.19 21.70 3.30
C SER A 99 15.70 20.70 2.26
N SER A 100 16.70 21.10 1.49
CA SER A 100 17.33 20.21 0.54
C SER A 100 17.91 18.95 1.22
N GLY A 101 17.61 17.77 0.66
CA GLY A 101 18.05 16.48 1.18
C GLY A 101 17.10 15.85 2.21
N GLN A 102 16.07 16.55 2.69
CA GLN A 102 15.07 15.95 3.58
C GLN A 102 14.30 14.84 2.88
N THR A 103 14.03 13.76 3.61
CA THR A 103 13.20 12.66 3.14
C THR A 103 11.73 12.93 3.45
N VAL A 104 10.90 12.90 2.43
CA VAL A 104 9.44 12.96 2.57
C VAL A 104 8.88 11.64 2.09
N ARG A 105 8.08 10.99 2.94
CA ARG A 105 7.45 9.71 2.66
C ARG A 105 5.94 9.84 2.72
N ILE A 106 5.26 9.27 1.73
CA ILE A 106 3.82 9.05 1.71
C ILE A 106 3.62 7.53 1.80
N ASP A 107 3.09 7.07 2.92
CA ASP A 107 2.88 5.66 3.25
C ASP A 107 1.39 5.34 3.23
N TYR A 108 0.99 4.42 2.37
CA TYR A 108 -0.39 4.01 2.18
C TYR A 108 -0.69 2.78 3.04
N GLN A 109 -1.12 3.04 4.26
CA GLN A 109 -1.55 2.00 5.22
C GLN A 109 -3.01 1.60 4.96
N PRO A 110 -3.46 0.42 5.41
CA PRO A 110 -4.81 -0.10 5.11
C PRO A 110 -5.97 0.84 5.47
N GLU A 111 -5.82 1.68 6.50
CA GLU A 111 -6.89 2.55 7.00
C GLU A 111 -6.59 4.03 6.87
N GLN A 112 -5.37 4.39 6.51
CA GLN A 112 -4.94 5.78 6.46
C GLN A 112 -3.73 5.99 5.57
N VAL A 113 -3.61 7.20 5.04
CA VAL A 113 -2.36 7.64 4.41
C VAL A 113 -1.58 8.51 5.39
N VAL A 114 -0.31 8.19 5.57
CA VAL A 114 0.58 8.91 6.48
C VAL A 114 1.66 9.61 5.66
N VAL A 115 1.72 10.94 5.79
CA VAL A 115 2.82 11.74 5.26
C VAL A 115 3.80 12.02 6.37
N SER A 116 5.07 11.72 6.15
CA SER A 116 6.13 11.99 7.11
C SER A 116 7.32 12.71 6.46
N ARG A 117 7.98 13.55 7.25
CA ARG A 117 9.21 14.25 6.91
C ARG A 117 10.28 13.88 7.93
N ASP A 118 11.35 13.22 7.48
CA ASP A 118 12.41 12.67 8.34
C ASP A 118 11.84 11.84 9.52
N GLY A 119 10.75 11.09 9.24
CA GLY A 119 10.07 10.23 10.23
C GLY A 119 9.03 10.94 11.11
N LEU A 120 8.88 12.26 11.02
CA LEU A 120 7.85 13.01 11.75
C LEU A 120 6.59 13.14 10.91
N ASN A 121 5.42 12.84 11.47
CA ASN A 121 4.14 12.98 10.79
C ASN A 121 3.88 14.46 10.44
N VAL A 122 3.60 14.70 9.15
CA VAL A 122 3.30 16.02 8.58
C VAL A 122 2.05 15.95 7.68
N ASN A 123 1.04 15.18 8.04
CA ASN A 123 -0.22 15.12 7.29
C ASN A 123 -0.86 16.51 7.12
N SER A 124 -0.58 17.44 8.03
CA SER A 124 -1.00 18.86 7.94
C SER A 124 -0.43 19.59 6.72
N ASP A 125 0.65 19.09 6.14
CA ASP A 125 1.26 19.70 4.95
C ASP A 125 0.46 19.38 3.67
N LEU A 126 -0.44 18.38 3.69
CA LEU A 126 -1.33 18.10 2.58
C LEU A 126 -2.19 19.32 2.27
N ALA A 127 -2.12 19.80 1.04
CA ALA A 127 -2.94 20.91 0.58
C ALA A 127 -4.42 20.53 0.60
N ARG A 128 -5.31 21.51 0.79
CA ARG A 128 -6.75 21.32 1.00
C ARG A 128 -7.47 20.47 -0.06
N PHE A 129 -6.94 20.39 -1.28
CA PHE A 129 -7.51 19.61 -2.38
C PHE A 129 -6.59 18.49 -2.85
N SER A 130 -5.69 18.04 -1.98
CA SER A 130 -4.84 16.88 -2.20
C SER A 130 -5.44 15.69 -1.48
N TYR A 131 -5.90 14.71 -2.24
CA TYR A 131 -6.57 13.51 -1.74
C TYR A 131 -5.68 12.29 -2.05
N PRO A 132 -4.72 11.95 -1.18
CA PRO A 132 -3.82 10.83 -1.45
C PRO A 132 -4.58 9.49 -1.59
N GLU A 133 -5.70 9.32 -0.91
CA GLU A 133 -6.59 8.16 -1.03
C GLU A 133 -7.24 8.01 -2.42
N SER A 134 -7.15 9.03 -3.26
CA SER A 134 -7.66 9.04 -4.65
C SER A 134 -6.53 9.06 -5.69
N PHE A 135 -5.28 9.01 -5.26
CA PHE A 135 -4.12 9.05 -6.15
C PHE A 135 -3.80 7.66 -6.70
N TYR A 136 -4.64 7.20 -7.64
CA TYR A 136 -4.50 5.87 -8.24
C TYR A 136 -3.44 5.82 -9.34
N LEU A 137 -2.66 4.76 -9.33
CA LEU A 137 -1.70 4.39 -10.38
C LEU A 137 -2.35 3.46 -11.39
N ARG A 138 -2.07 3.67 -12.68
CA ARG A 138 -2.49 2.80 -13.79
C ARG A 138 -1.28 2.26 -14.54
N ASP A 139 -1.49 1.20 -15.32
CA ASP A 139 -0.43 0.66 -16.16
C ASP A 139 0.14 1.73 -17.10
N GLY A 140 1.45 1.84 -17.14
CA GLY A 140 2.18 2.83 -17.94
C GLY A 140 2.34 4.21 -17.29
N ASP A 141 1.77 4.46 -16.11
CA ASP A 141 1.94 5.75 -15.42
C ASP A 141 3.39 6.03 -15.07
N ASN A 142 3.77 7.31 -15.24
CA ASN A 142 5.00 7.89 -14.73
C ASN A 142 4.65 9.00 -13.76
N ILE A 143 5.27 8.98 -12.59
CA ILE A 143 5.08 10.05 -11.61
C ILE A 143 6.05 11.19 -11.91
N THR A 144 5.50 12.36 -12.15
CA THR A 144 6.27 13.61 -12.23
C THR A 144 6.31 14.27 -10.85
N VAL A 145 7.46 14.81 -10.50
CA VAL A 145 7.65 15.46 -9.19
C VAL A 145 8.27 16.83 -9.41
N GLN A 146 7.74 17.85 -8.75
CA GLN A 146 8.30 19.19 -8.71
C GLN A 146 8.83 19.49 -7.30
N ASN A 147 9.96 20.20 -7.24
CA ASN A 147 10.63 20.63 -6.02
C ASN A 147 11.17 19.49 -5.13
N ALA A 148 11.12 18.26 -5.64
CA ALA A 148 11.73 17.10 -5.03
C ALA A 148 12.14 16.10 -6.12
N ARG A 149 12.91 15.09 -5.73
CA ARG A 149 13.25 13.94 -6.56
C ARG A 149 12.49 12.73 -6.07
N LEU A 150 11.88 11.98 -6.97
CA LEU A 150 11.32 10.66 -6.67
C LEU A 150 12.48 9.70 -6.35
N SER A 151 12.52 9.21 -5.12
CA SER A 151 13.53 8.27 -4.66
C SER A 151 13.05 6.83 -4.80
N THR A 152 11.81 6.57 -4.42
CA THR A 152 11.18 5.25 -4.53
C THR A 152 9.68 5.42 -4.76
N LEU A 153 9.14 4.63 -5.68
CA LEU A 153 7.70 4.41 -5.84
C LEU A 153 7.47 2.91 -5.73
N GLU A 154 6.64 2.50 -4.81
CA GLU A 154 6.25 1.10 -4.62
C GLU A 154 4.75 0.93 -4.79
N TRP A 155 4.35 -0.19 -5.40
CA TRP A 155 2.95 -0.58 -5.58
C TRP A 155 2.81 -2.10 -5.56
N ARG A 156 1.56 -2.56 -5.49
CA ARG A 156 1.22 -3.98 -5.67
C ARG A 156 0.13 -4.09 -6.73
N ASP A 157 0.29 -5.00 -7.66
CA ASP A 157 -0.83 -5.41 -8.51
C ASP A 157 -1.84 -6.19 -7.68
N ARG A 158 -3.09 -6.24 -8.12
CA ARG A 158 -4.16 -7.00 -7.46
C ARG A 158 -5.05 -7.69 -8.47
N LYS A 159 -5.54 -8.86 -8.11
CA LYS A 159 -6.52 -9.64 -8.89
C LYS A 159 -7.70 -10.04 -8.01
N LEU A 160 -8.85 -10.33 -8.66
CA LEU A 160 -10.01 -10.97 -8.02
C LEU A 160 -9.77 -12.46 -7.90
#